data_ffc33e0f54b8b48c18eb51c2a462e781
#
_entry.id   ffc33e0f54b8b48c18eb51c2a462e781
#
_cell.length_a   1.000
_cell.length_b   1.000
_cell.length_c   1.000
_cell.angle_alpha   90.00
_cell.angle_beta   90.00
_cell.angle_gamma   90.00
#
_symmetry.space_group_name_H-M   'P 1'
#
loop_
_entity.id
_entity.type
_entity.pdbx_description
1 polymer ?
#
loop_
_entity_poly.entity_id
_entity_poly.type
_entity_poly.pdbx_seq_one_letter_code
_entity_poly.pdbx_strand_id
1 'polypeptide(L)'
;TADSQKKEIVLETIQQYPSASGIVYVSTRQRADELVRYLQNYHIAAIEYHAGLSSGERQTLQNTFMQGRAKVIVATNAFGLGIDKSDLRFVIHYDMPGTIEAYYQEAGRAGRDGKPSLCLLLHSPRDRYLQEFFIAGDNPPLDLILDIYEFLTTYPNDHILITYSTIKNALGLDTPDLAVGTALKILEREGYLAKTYEKTSQAMIQLASQDIKLVDGQTALGPKAKKSLEIWEKLYDRYNGKLRAGLYINLDTLANSLGYKKDSLARLLKKLNDQKIIIYEPPFKGTEITLLKRCPREAVNLDYEALKTKLALAQHKLDQMENYVYHRGCRQQYILDYFGEHLSVGCGQCDWCKGGLNNYWPNHQNKISHHASPHKNSFNIQLSTKLTQLITLELYQSGLNLQEIARERQLQSETIVEHFCYLLEKGLITNIDRLIDDNIVTMVQDLLAQKPLLTTNTLKIIKEQLPSYVDWTDLKLTLAYLHNNKSHEPKAS
;
A
#
# COMPACT_ATOMS: atom_id res chain seq x y z
N THR A 1 -6.89 -15.47 9.55
CA THR A 1 -7.11 -16.20 8.29
C THR A 1 -5.92 -15.98 7.36
N ALA A 2 -5.30 -17.04 6.82
CA ALA A 2 -4.22 -16.91 5.83
C ALA A 2 -4.80 -16.42 4.47
N ASP A 3 -3.98 -15.74 3.66
CA ASP A 3 -4.45 -15.20 2.36
C ASP A 3 -5.00 -16.26 1.40
N SER A 4 -4.41 -17.48 1.40
CA SER A 4 -4.93 -18.61 0.61
C SER A 4 -6.34 -19.01 1.05
N GLN A 5 -6.58 -19.07 2.35
CA GLN A 5 -7.89 -19.38 2.92
C GLN A 5 -8.92 -18.27 2.64
N LYS A 6 -8.49 -16.98 2.63
CA LYS A 6 -9.40 -15.88 2.28
C LYS A 6 -9.97 -16.04 0.86
N LYS A 7 -9.14 -16.43 -0.13
CA LYS A 7 -9.58 -16.66 -1.51
C LYS A 7 -10.62 -17.78 -1.61
N GLU A 8 -10.39 -18.87 -0.89
CA GLU A 8 -11.33 -20.01 -0.82
C GLU A 8 -12.67 -19.59 -0.20
N ILE A 9 -12.63 -18.89 0.95
CA ILE A 9 -13.85 -18.40 1.63
C ILE A 9 -14.65 -17.45 0.72
N VAL A 10 -13.96 -16.55 0.00
CA VAL A 10 -14.64 -15.65 -0.97
C VAL A 10 -15.33 -16.47 -2.05
N LEU A 11 -14.65 -17.44 -2.66
CA LEU A 11 -15.22 -18.29 -3.70
C LEU A 11 -16.43 -19.06 -3.18
N GLU A 12 -16.32 -19.73 -2.05
CA GLU A 12 -17.42 -20.49 -1.44
C GLU A 12 -18.61 -19.59 -1.08
N THR A 13 -18.33 -18.38 -0.57
CA THR A 13 -19.39 -17.39 -0.30
C THR A 13 -20.14 -17.03 -1.58
N ILE A 14 -19.43 -16.72 -2.65
CA ILE A 14 -20.06 -16.35 -3.94
C ILE A 14 -20.88 -17.52 -4.50
N GLN A 15 -20.39 -18.75 -4.37
CA GLN A 15 -21.10 -19.95 -4.83
C GLN A 15 -22.41 -20.22 -4.07
N GLN A 16 -22.55 -19.75 -2.83
CA GLN A 16 -23.81 -19.81 -2.09
C GLN A 16 -24.88 -18.84 -2.66
N TYR A 17 -24.46 -17.88 -3.47
CA TYR A 17 -25.33 -16.87 -4.09
C TYR A 17 -25.22 -16.87 -5.63
N PRO A 18 -25.52 -17.97 -6.32
CA PRO A 18 -25.16 -18.18 -7.74
C PRO A 18 -25.79 -17.19 -8.71
N SER A 19 -26.94 -16.62 -8.35
CA SER A 19 -27.68 -15.65 -9.18
C SER A 19 -27.59 -14.22 -8.67
N ALA A 20 -26.84 -13.98 -7.58
CA ALA A 20 -26.80 -12.69 -6.91
C ALA A 20 -25.61 -11.83 -7.35
N SER A 21 -25.74 -10.53 -7.13
CA SER A 21 -24.63 -9.58 -7.25
C SER A 21 -24.03 -9.28 -5.89
N GLY A 22 -22.72 -9.05 -5.85
CA GLY A 22 -22.02 -8.65 -4.64
C GLY A 22 -20.74 -7.89 -4.90
N ILE A 23 -20.19 -7.32 -3.81
CA ILE A 23 -18.95 -6.55 -3.81
C ILE A 23 -17.92 -7.26 -2.94
N VAL A 24 -16.67 -7.30 -3.40
CA VAL A 24 -15.53 -7.70 -2.60
C VAL A 24 -14.57 -6.52 -2.49
N TYR A 25 -14.40 -5.97 -1.29
CA TYR A 25 -13.47 -4.89 -1.04
C TYR A 25 -12.08 -5.41 -0.73
N VAL A 26 -11.09 -4.83 -1.39
CA VAL A 26 -9.65 -5.11 -1.21
C VAL A 26 -8.89 -3.81 -1.02
N SER A 27 -7.76 -3.86 -0.33
CA SER A 27 -6.98 -2.66 -0.03
C SER A 27 -6.07 -2.19 -1.18
N THR A 28 -5.70 -3.06 -2.13
CA THR A 28 -4.75 -2.71 -3.20
C THR A 28 -5.27 -3.08 -4.58
N ARG A 29 -4.80 -2.33 -5.61
CA ARG A 29 -5.10 -2.59 -7.03
C ARG A 29 -4.64 -3.98 -7.45
N GLN A 30 -3.42 -4.36 -7.06
CA GLN A 30 -2.86 -5.67 -7.37
C GLN A 30 -3.71 -6.81 -6.83
N ARG A 31 -4.22 -6.69 -5.59
CA ARG A 31 -5.15 -7.67 -5.01
C ARG A 31 -6.46 -7.75 -5.77
N ALA A 32 -6.98 -6.60 -6.25
CA ALA A 32 -8.18 -6.60 -7.09
C ALA A 32 -7.97 -7.44 -8.36
N ASP A 33 -6.88 -7.19 -9.08
CA ASP A 33 -6.54 -7.91 -10.31
C ASP A 33 -6.30 -9.41 -10.07
N GLU A 34 -5.61 -9.76 -8.98
CA GLU A 34 -5.33 -11.14 -8.61
C GLU A 34 -6.60 -11.92 -8.23
N LEU A 35 -7.47 -11.30 -7.44
CA LEU A 35 -8.71 -11.93 -6.99
C LEU A 35 -9.71 -12.08 -8.14
N VAL A 36 -9.80 -11.09 -9.05
CA VAL A 36 -10.63 -11.19 -10.25
C VAL A 36 -10.16 -12.36 -11.12
N ARG A 37 -8.87 -12.46 -11.40
CA ARG A 37 -8.30 -13.59 -12.17
C ARG A 37 -8.59 -14.94 -11.50
N TYR A 38 -8.44 -15.01 -10.18
CA TYR A 38 -8.78 -16.21 -9.42
C TYR A 38 -10.25 -16.59 -9.58
N LEU A 39 -11.18 -15.66 -9.40
CA LEU A 39 -12.62 -15.91 -9.53
C LEU A 39 -13.03 -16.29 -10.97
N GLN A 40 -12.44 -15.66 -11.98
CA GLN A 40 -12.67 -15.98 -13.39
C GLN A 40 -12.23 -17.40 -13.76
N ASN A 41 -11.15 -17.92 -13.14
CA ASN A 41 -10.74 -19.33 -13.32
C ASN A 41 -11.80 -20.33 -12.82
N TYR A 42 -12.67 -19.89 -11.91
CA TYR A 42 -13.83 -20.67 -11.45
C TYR A 42 -15.14 -20.27 -12.13
N HIS A 43 -15.07 -19.65 -13.31
CA HIS A 43 -16.22 -19.21 -14.11
C HIS A 43 -17.15 -18.21 -13.44
N ILE A 44 -16.65 -17.45 -12.45
CA ILE A 44 -17.38 -16.33 -11.85
C ILE A 44 -17.19 -15.09 -12.73
N ALA A 45 -18.30 -14.45 -13.14
CA ALA A 45 -18.27 -13.19 -13.89
C ALA A 45 -17.88 -12.02 -12.97
N ALA A 46 -16.59 -11.92 -12.66
CA ALA A 46 -16.00 -10.90 -11.79
C ALA A 46 -15.24 -9.84 -12.61
N ILE A 47 -15.29 -8.60 -12.14
CA ILE A 47 -14.56 -7.45 -12.70
C ILE A 47 -13.86 -6.68 -11.60
N GLU A 48 -12.76 -6.01 -11.95
CA GLU A 48 -12.02 -5.12 -11.07
C GLU A 48 -12.53 -3.68 -11.13
N TYR A 49 -12.36 -2.92 -10.02
CA TYR A 49 -12.61 -1.49 -10.00
C TYR A 49 -11.69 -0.76 -9.02
N HIS A 50 -10.82 0.11 -9.55
CA HIS A 50 -9.86 0.87 -8.74
C HIS A 50 -9.44 2.18 -9.42
N ALA A 51 -8.81 3.08 -8.68
CA ALA A 51 -8.38 4.39 -9.15
C ALA A 51 -7.26 4.34 -10.22
N GLY A 52 -6.65 3.17 -10.50
CA GLY A 52 -5.70 2.98 -11.59
C GLY A 52 -6.32 2.89 -12.98
N LEU A 53 -7.63 2.64 -13.05
CA LEU A 53 -8.39 2.61 -14.30
C LEU A 53 -8.70 4.04 -14.77
N SER A 54 -8.75 4.25 -16.08
CA SER A 54 -9.23 5.51 -16.66
C SER A 54 -10.70 5.78 -16.31
N SER A 55 -11.13 7.03 -16.42
CA SER A 55 -12.54 7.40 -16.15
C SER A 55 -13.50 6.65 -17.07
N GLY A 56 -13.15 6.46 -18.34
CA GLY A 56 -13.96 5.71 -19.30
C GLY A 56 -14.07 4.22 -18.97
N GLU A 57 -12.96 3.57 -18.57
CA GLU A 57 -12.97 2.18 -18.12
C GLU A 57 -13.83 2.02 -16.87
N ARG A 58 -13.65 2.89 -15.88
CA ARG A 58 -14.46 2.87 -14.65
C ARG A 58 -15.95 2.98 -14.95
N GLN A 59 -16.35 3.90 -15.84
CA GLN A 59 -17.75 4.06 -16.22
C GLN A 59 -18.29 2.81 -16.93
N THR A 60 -17.51 2.19 -17.82
CA THR A 60 -17.89 0.97 -18.54
C THR A 60 -18.07 -0.21 -17.60
N LEU A 61 -17.12 -0.43 -16.68
CA LEU A 61 -17.17 -1.50 -15.70
C LEU A 61 -18.33 -1.31 -14.72
N GLN A 62 -18.54 -0.08 -14.24
CA GLN A 62 -19.68 0.26 -13.40
C GLN A 62 -21.02 -0.07 -14.10
N ASN A 63 -21.19 0.34 -15.35
CA ASN A 63 -22.40 0.04 -16.13
C ASN A 63 -22.59 -1.47 -16.32
N THR A 64 -21.50 -2.21 -16.58
CA THR A 64 -21.50 -3.67 -16.71
C THR A 64 -22.00 -4.36 -15.44
N PHE A 65 -21.56 -3.89 -14.28
CA PHE A 65 -22.00 -4.38 -12.97
C PHE A 65 -23.46 -3.99 -12.67
N MET A 66 -23.83 -2.73 -12.91
CA MET A 66 -25.21 -2.25 -12.68
C MET A 66 -26.23 -3.00 -13.52
N GLN A 67 -25.88 -3.36 -14.75
CA GLN A 67 -26.73 -4.16 -15.65
C GLN A 67 -26.74 -5.66 -15.34
N GLY A 68 -26.00 -6.12 -14.30
CA GLY A 68 -25.94 -7.52 -13.90
C GLY A 68 -25.16 -8.43 -14.85
N ARG A 69 -24.45 -7.88 -15.85
CA ARG A 69 -23.57 -8.63 -16.75
C ARG A 69 -22.31 -9.16 -16.02
N ALA A 70 -21.80 -8.42 -15.05
CA ALA A 70 -20.87 -8.91 -14.06
C ALA A 70 -21.63 -9.15 -12.74
N LYS A 71 -21.38 -10.29 -12.09
CA LYS A 71 -22.01 -10.67 -10.83
C LYS A 71 -21.24 -10.14 -9.63
N VAL A 72 -19.92 -10.09 -9.75
CA VAL A 72 -19.02 -9.68 -8.67
C VAL A 72 -18.18 -8.51 -9.14
N ILE A 73 -18.09 -7.49 -8.30
CA ILE A 73 -17.09 -6.44 -8.46
C ILE A 73 -16.07 -6.54 -7.33
N VAL A 74 -14.80 -6.65 -7.68
CA VAL A 74 -13.69 -6.60 -6.73
C VAL A 74 -13.11 -5.20 -6.78
N ALA A 75 -13.20 -4.46 -5.69
CA ALA A 75 -12.94 -3.05 -5.70
C ALA A 75 -12.07 -2.58 -4.53
N THR A 76 -11.30 -1.53 -4.78
CA THR A 76 -10.74 -0.72 -3.69
C THR A 76 -11.79 0.29 -3.20
N ASN A 77 -11.47 1.07 -2.17
CA ASN A 77 -12.30 2.16 -1.66
C ASN A 77 -12.71 3.20 -2.72
N ALA A 78 -12.11 3.16 -3.93
CA ALA A 78 -12.52 4.00 -5.06
C ALA A 78 -13.94 3.67 -5.58
N PHE A 79 -14.48 2.49 -5.26
CA PHE A 79 -15.82 2.06 -5.62
C PHE A 79 -16.78 2.31 -4.46
N GLY A 80 -17.40 3.47 -4.45
CA GLY A 80 -18.26 3.80 -3.33
C GLY A 80 -19.23 4.94 -3.60
N LEU A 81 -18.76 6.08 -4.04
CA LEU A 81 -19.63 7.23 -4.25
C LEU A 81 -20.56 7.00 -5.48
N GLY A 82 -21.87 7.09 -5.25
CA GLY A 82 -22.88 7.01 -6.32
C GLY A 82 -23.29 5.62 -6.78
N ILE A 83 -22.93 4.57 -6.05
CA ILE A 83 -23.43 3.19 -6.36
C ILE A 83 -24.70 2.93 -5.61
N ASP A 84 -25.79 2.88 -6.36
CA ASP A 84 -27.12 2.57 -5.84
C ASP A 84 -27.69 1.30 -6.52
N LYS A 85 -27.04 0.15 -6.25
CA LYS A 85 -27.55 -1.18 -6.62
C LYS A 85 -28.20 -1.79 -5.37
N SER A 86 -29.52 -1.80 -5.34
CA SER A 86 -30.29 -2.19 -4.16
C SER A 86 -30.26 -3.70 -3.86
N ASP A 87 -30.03 -4.53 -4.89
CA ASP A 87 -30.13 -5.99 -4.86
C ASP A 87 -28.81 -6.72 -4.55
N LEU A 88 -27.86 -6.06 -3.88
CA LEU A 88 -26.61 -6.69 -3.45
C LEU A 88 -26.89 -7.71 -2.34
N ARG A 89 -26.48 -8.97 -2.56
CA ARG A 89 -26.70 -10.06 -1.59
C ARG A 89 -25.51 -10.30 -0.68
N PHE A 90 -24.34 -9.84 -1.06
CA PHE A 90 -23.17 -9.90 -0.20
C PHE A 90 -22.24 -8.70 -0.39
N VAL A 91 -21.62 -8.28 0.69
CA VAL A 91 -20.46 -7.40 0.72
C VAL A 91 -19.38 -8.09 1.54
N ILE A 92 -18.25 -8.37 0.92
CA ILE A 92 -17.12 -9.04 1.55
C ILE A 92 -15.95 -8.07 1.66
N HIS A 93 -15.43 -7.87 2.85
CA HIS A 93 -14.16 -7.20 3.07
C HIS A 93 -13.07 -8.26 3.11
N TYR A 94 -12.31 -8.37 2.03
CA TYR A 94 -11.16 -9.27 1.94
C TYR A 94 -10.02 -8.83 2.84
N ASP A 95 -9.79 -7.53 2.91
CA ASP A 95 -8.88 -6.86 3.84
C ASP A 95 -9.69 -6.02 4.83
N MET A 96 -9.18 -5.88 6.06
CA MET A 96 -9.78 -5.03 7.06
C MET A 96 -9.72 -3.55 6.63
N PRO A 97 -10.83 -2.81 6.61
CA PRO A 97 -10.83 -1.37 6.38
C PRO A 97 -10.06 -0.62 7.46
N GLY A 98 -9.63 0.60 7.16
CA GLY A 98 -8.88 1.43 8.12
C GLY A 98 -9.73 2.02 9.24
N THR A 99 -11.05 2.08 9.09
CA THR A 99 -11.95 2.71 10.07
C THR A 99 -13.32 2.06 10.09
N ILE A 100 -14.05 2.21 11.20
CA ILE A 100 -15.44 1.76 11.35
C ILE A 100 -16.36 2.48 10.37
N GLU A 101 -16.13 3.77 10.13
CA GLU A 101 -16.94 4.56 9.19
C GLU A 101 -16.84 4.00 7.76
N ALA A 102 -15.62 3.66 7.32
CA ALA A 102 -15.42 3.04 5.99
C ALA A 102 -16.14 1.69 5.92
N TYR A 103 -15.94 0.83 6.93
CA TYR A 103 -16.63 -0.45 7.02
C TYR A 103 -18.15 -0.29 6.95
N TYR A 104 -18.72 0.62 7.75
CA TYR A 104 -20.17 0.85 7.81
C TYR A 104 -20.72 1.34 6.48
N GLN A 105 -20.07 2.29 5.83
CA GLN A 105 -20.48 2.81 4.51
C GLN A 105 -20.40 1.75 3.41
N GLU A 106 -19.41 0.87 3.46
CA GLU A 106 -19.21 -0.20 2.48
C GLU A 106 -20.18 -1.37 2.74
N ALA A 107 -20.28 -1.84 3.97
CA ALA A 107 -21.21 -2.91 4.38
C ALA A 107 -22.67 -2.49 4.19
N GLY A 108 -23.01 -1.23 4.44
CA GLY A 108 -24.35 -0.65 4.26
C GLY A 108 -24.85 -0.60 2.80
N ARG A 109 -24.09 -1.11 1.84
CA ARG A 109 -24.55 -1.31 0.45
C ARG A 109 -25.33 -2.60 0.26
N ALA A 110 -25.16 -3.56 1.16
CA ALA A 110 -25.85 -4.84 1.11
C ALA A 110 -27.32 -4.67 1.49
N GLY A 111 -28.20 -5.32 0.73
CA GLY A 111 -29.63 -5.50 1.09
C GLY A 111 -30.46 -4.22 1.17
N ARG A 112 -30.17 -3.19 0.39
CA ARG A 112 -30.98 -1.94 0.37
C ARG A 112 -32.43 -2.14 -0.08
N ASP A 113 -32.71 -3.29 -0.69
CA ASP A 113 -34.09 -3.70 -1.04
C ASP A 113 -34.82 -4.38 0.13
N GLY A 114 -34.24 -4.40 1.33
CA GLY A 114 -34.81 -5.01 2.53
C GLY A 114 -34.69 -6.54 2.60
N LYS A 115 -34.07 -7.19 1.60
CA LYS A 115 -33.90 -8.65 1.60
C LYS A 115 -32.64 -9.05 2.36
N PRO A 116 -32.62 -10.27 2.95
CA PRO A 116 -31.45 -10.78 3.64
C PRO A 116 -30.17 -10.70 2.80
N SER A 117 -29.10 -10.25 3.40
CA SER A 117 -27.79 -10.06 2.76
C SER A 117 -26.68 -10.36 3.74
N LEU A 118 -25.51 -10.75 3.22
CA LEU A 118 -24.35 -11.09 4.02
C LEU A 118 -23.31 -9.95 3.98
N CYS A 119 -22.89 -9.50 5.15
CA CYS A 119 -21.70 -8.68 5.31
C CYS A 119 -20.62 -9.53 5.98
N LEU A 120 -19.53 -9.83 5.26
CA LEU A 120 -18.45 -10.67 5.73
C LEU A 120 -17.15 -9.88 5.79
N LEU A 121 -16.50 -9.88 6.96
CA LEU A 121 -15.17 -9.31 7.15
C LEU A 121 -14.16 -10.45 7.36
N LEU A 122 -13.22 -10.57 6.44
CA LEU A 122 -12.08 -11.48 6.55
C LEU A 122 -10.91 -10.71 7.14
N HIS A 123 -10.38 -11.21 8.25
CA HIS A 123 -9.28 -10.56 8.94
C HIS A 123 -8.03 -11.44 8.98
N SER A 124 -6.90 -10.80 8.81
CA SER A 124 -5.56 -11.33 9.05
C SER A 124 -4.76 -10.29 9.86
N PRO A 125 -3.87 -10.68 10.79
CA PRO A 125 -2.99 -9.74 11.47
C PRO A 125 -2.19 -8.83 10.53
N ARG A 126 -1.91 -9.29 9.31
CA ARG A 126 -1.24 -8.50 8.26
C ARG A 126 -2.05 -7.30 7.77
N ASP A 127 -3.38 -7.34 7.94
CA ASP A 127 -4.25 -6.26 7.48
C ASP A 127 -3.96 -4.97 8.26
N ARG A 128 -3.60 -5.08 9.55
CA ARG A 128 -3.19 -3.93 10.37
C ARG A 128 -1.95 -3.24 9.81
N TYR A 129 -0.89 -4.01 9.48
CA TYR A 129 0.33 -3.44 8.90
C TYR A 129 0.08 -2.70 7.60
N LEU A 130 -0.83 -3.23 6.78
CA LEU A 130 -1.21 -2.58 5.54
C LEU A 130 -1.90 -1.23 5.80
N GLN A 131 -2.76 -1.16 6.81
CA GLN A 131 -3.42 0.10 7.19
C GLN A 131 -2.43 1.08 7.84
N GLU A 132 -1.51 0.62 8.68
CA GLU A 132 -0.43 1.43 9.24
C GLU A 132 0.47 2.02 8.15
N PHE A 133 0.78 1.23 7.12
CA PHE A 133 1.51 1.70 5.94
C PHE A 133 0.77 2.85 5.23
N PHE A 134 -0.55 2.75 5.06
CA PHE A 134 -1.34 3.84 4.48
C PHE A 134 -1.40 5.05 5.41
N ILE A 135 -1.57 4.84 6.71
CA ILE A 135 -1.56 5.93 7.71
C ILE A 135 -0.21 6.67 7.70
N ALA A 136 0.90 5.94 7.65
CA ALA A 136 2.24 6.55 7.55
C ALA A 136 2.42 7.33 6.23
N GLY A 137 1.86 6.82 5.12
CA GLY A 137 1.87 7.52 3.85
C GLY A 137 1.04 8.82 3.86
N ASP A 138 -0.09 8.83 4.55
CA ASP A 138 -0.98 9.99 4.66
C ASP A 138 -0.59 10.98 5.77
N ASN A 139 0.33 10.58 6.66
CA ASN A 139 0.78 11.38 7.81
C ASN A 139 2.31 11.31 7.92
N PRO A 140 3.06 11.91 6.98
CA PRO A 140 4.51 11.95 7.04
C PRO A 140 5.00 12.67 8.30
N PRO A 141 6.07 12.19 8.97
CA PRO A 141 6.66 12.87 10.11
C PRO A 141 7.21 14.25 9.71
N LEU A 142 7.26 15.17 10.67
CA LEU A 142 7.72 16.54 10.45
C LEU A 142 9.10 16.58 9.80
N ASP A 143 10.04 15.77 10.33
CA ASP A 143 11.40 15.74 9.81
C ASP A 143 11.45 15.36 8.34
N LEU A 144 10.65 14.40 7.91
CA LEU A 144 10.54 14.04 6.49
C LEU A 144 10.06 15.21 5.62
N ILE A 145 9.09 15.99 6.11
CA ILE A 145 8.57 17.16 5.39
C ILE A 145 9.68 18.22 5.26
N LEU A 146 10.41 18.47 6.35
CA LEU A 146 11.49 19.44 6.39
C LEU A 146 12.69 18.98 5.54
N ASP A 147 13.06 17.71 5.59
CA ASP A 147 14.16 17.14 4.78
C ASP A 147 13.86 17.27 3.28
N ILE A 148 12.63 16.99 2.88
CA ILE A 148 12.18 17.17 1.49
C ILE A 148 12.25 18.64 1.09
N TYR A 149 11.78 19.55 1.94
CA TYR A 149 11.85 20.98 1.66
C TYR A 149 13.29 21.45 1.53
N GLU A 150 14.16 21.12 2.48
CA GLU A 150 15.57 21.47 2.46
C GLU A 150 16.26 20.94 1.20
N PHE A 151 16.02 19.69 0.83
CA PHE A 151 16.52 19.11 -0.41
C PHE A 151 16.06 19.91 -1.64
N LEU A 152 14.81 20.31 -1.71
CA LEU A 152 14.31 21.10 -2.82
C LEU A 152 14.98 22.49 -2.89
N THR A 153 15.34 23.08 -1.76
CA THR A 153 16.06 24.38 -1.74
C THR A 153 17.50 24.30 -2.20
N THR A 154 18.09 23.10 -2.32
CA THR A 154 19.44 22.92 -2.90
C THR A 154 19.47 23.16 -4.41
N TYR A 155 18.33 23.11 -5.09
CA TYR A 155 18.25 23.39 -6.52
C TYR A 155 18.45 24.88 -6.79
N PRO A 156 19.28 25.25 -7.79
CA PRO A 156 19.56 26.69 -8.07
C PRO A 156 18.34 27.43 -8.64
N ASN A 157 17.46 26.70 -9.33
CA ASN A 157 16.26 27.25 -9.95
C ASN A 157 15.03 26.98 -9.09
N ASP A 158 14.06 27.90 -9.11
CA ASP A 158 12.79 27.70 -8.40
C ASP A 158 11.86 26.70 -9.11
N HIS A 159 12.03 26.51 -10.43
CA HIS A 159 11.29 25.51 -11.20
C HIS A 159 12.06 24.20 -11.24
N ILE A 160 11.49 23.17 -10.63
CA ILE A 160 12.12 21.87 -10.43
C ILE A 160 11.23 20.78 -11.04
N LEU A 161 11.78 20.01 -11.97
CA LEU A 161 11.16 18.79 -12.48
C LEU A 161 11.74 17.61 -11.72
N ILE A 162 10.93 16.92 -10.91
CA ILE A 162 11.44 15.87 -10.03
C ILE A 162 10.44 14.72 -9.86
N THR A 163 10.97 13.51 -9.70
CA THR A 163 10.16 12.33 -9.35
C THR A 163 10.25 12.05 -7.85
N TYR A 164 9.24 11.37 -7.30
CA TYR A 164 9.31 10.93 -5.91
C TYR A 164 10.49 9.99 -5.66
N SER A 165 10.80 9.14 -6.65
CA SER A 165 11.98 8.27 -6.59
C SER A 165 13.29 9.06 -6.49
N THR A 166 13.41 10.18 -7.20
CA THR A 166 14.59 11.05 -7.12
C THR A 166 14.74 11.65 -5.72
N ILE A 167 13.64 12.13 -5.12
CA ILE A 167 13.64 12.67 -3.76
C ILE A 167 14.06 11.57 -2.77
N LYS A 168 13.44 10.38 -2.87
CA LYS A 168 13.74 9.25 -2.00
C LYS A 168 15.21 8.82 -2.08
N ASN A 169 15.73 8.67 -3.29
CA ASN A 169 17.10 8.25 -3.51
C ASN A 169 18.11 9.28 -2.98
N ALA A 170 17.84 10.57 -3.20
CA ALA A 170 18.72 11.65 -2.75
C ALA A 170 18.79 11.73 -1.22
N LEU A 171 17.67 11.49 -0.54
CA LEU A 171 17.55 11.55 0.91
C LEU A 171 17.75 10.17 1.59
N GLY A 172 17.99 9.10 0.82
CA GLY A 172 18.15 7.75 1.38
C GLY A 172 16.88 7.23 2.08
N LEU A 173 15.70 7.62 1.62
CA LEU A 173 14.44 7.34 2.30
C LEU A 173 13.89 5.95 1.90
N ASP A 174 13.59 5.15 2.90
CA ASP A 174 12.79 3.91 2.75
C ASP A 174 11.33 4.17 3.17
N THR A 175 10.68 5.13 2.51
CA THR A 175 9.30 5.54 2.79
C THR A 175 8.40 5.30 1.57
N PRO A 176 7.08 5.12 1.76
CA PRO A 176 6.14 5.05 0.64
C PRO A 176 6.19 6.31 -0.24
N ASP A 177 6.04 6.16 -1.55
CA ASP A 177 5.88 7.31 -2.46
C ASP A 177 4.71 8.22 -2.05
N LEU A 178 3.69 7.64 -1.41
CA LEU A 178 2.57 8.37 -0.85
C LEU A 178 3.01 9.38 0.21
N ALA A 179 3.97 9.03 1.09
CA ALA A 179 4.48 9.93 2.12
C ALA A 179 5.18 11.15 1.51
N VAL A 180 6.00 10.95 0.47
CA VAL A 180 6.63 12.05 -0.28
C VAL A 180 5.56 12.94 -0.93
N GLY A 181 4.57 12.32 -1.58
CA GLY A 181 3.45 13.03 -2.20
C GLY A 181 2.64 13.85 -1.19
N THR A 182 2.42 13.31 0.01
CA THR A 182 1.69 13.99 1.10
C THR A 182 2.53 15.13 1.69
N ALA A 183 3.83 14.92 1.91
CA ALA A 183 4.74 15.97 2.36
C ALA A 183 4.74 17.17 1.41
N LEU A 184 4.84 16.92 0.11
CA LEU A 184 4.74 17.99 -0.91
C LEU A 184 3.39 18.70 -0.90
N LYS A 185 2.28 17.98 -0.64
CA LYS A 185 0.95 18.60 -0.48
C LYS A 185 0.86 19.50 0.75
N ILE A 186 1.49 19.10 1.84
CA ILE A 186 1.55 19.91 3.07
C ILE A 186 2.32 21.18 2.80
N LEU A 187 3.52 21.10 2.20
CA LEU A 187 4.32 22.25 1.83
C LEU A 187 3.60 23.20 0.83
N GLU A 188 2.82 22.64 -0.09
CA GLU A 188 1.99 23.39 -1.03
C GLU A 188 0.87 24.15 -0.30
N ARG A 189 0.15 23.48 0.59
CA ARG A 189 -0.93 24.09 1.39
C ARG A 189 -0.41 25.25 2.26
N GLU A 190 0.78 25.09 2.83
CA GLU A 190 1.41 26.11 3.67
C GLU A 190 2.17 27.19 2.85
N GLY A 191 2.08 27.13 1.51
CA GLY A 191 2.58 28.16 0.60
C GLY A 191 4.11 28.22 0.49
N TYR A 192 4.81 27.10 0.69
CA TYR A 192 6.25 26.97 0.46
C TYR A 192 6.57 26.60 -0.97
N LEU A 193 5.68 25.90 -1.64
CA LEU A 193 5.81 25.53 -3.03
C LEU A 193 4.45 25.50 -3.73
N ALA A 194 4.46 25.45 -5.04
CA ALA A 194 3.30 25.13 -5.87
C ALA A 194 3.62 23.95 -6.77
N LYS A 195 2.61 23.11 -7.04
CA LYS A 195 2.75 21.96 -7.97
C LYS A 195 1.96 22.25 -9.24
N THR A 196 2.60 22.04 -10.36
CA THR A 196 1.97 22.18 -11.68
C THR A 196 1.88 20.80 -12.34
N TYR A 197 0.67 20.43 -12.75
CA TYR A 197 0.41 19.11 -13.34
C TYR A 197 0.30 19.13 -14.88
N GLU A 198 0.32 20.31 -15.51
CA GLU A 198 -0.20 20.46 -16.86
C GLU A 198 0.77 20.16 -18.01
N LYS A 199 2.10 20.18 -17.81
CA LYS A 199 3.05 20.00 -18.92
C LYS A 199 3.70 18.61 -19.00
N THR A 200 3.53 17.78 -17.99
CA THR A 200 4.30 16.55 -17.81
C THR A 200 3.73 15.28 -18.49
N SER A 201 2.56 15.38 -19.10
CA SER A 201 1.91 14.21 -19.73
C SER A 201 2.24 14.00 -21.21
N GLN A 202 3.03 14.89 -21.83
CA GLN A 202 3.38 14.80 -23.23
C GLN A 202 4.78 14.20 -23.43
N ALA A 203 4.88 13.26 -24.38
CA ALA A 203 6.15 12.78 -24.90
C ALA A 203 6.62 13.74 -26.00
N MET A 204 7.93 13.94 -26.13
CA MET A 204 8.54 14.55 -27.28
C MET A 204 9.08 13.45 -28.20
N ILE A 205 8.71 13.50 -29.48
CA ILE A 205 9.15 12.54 -30.50
C ILE A 205 9.62 13.35 -31.69
N GLN A 206 10.88 13.21 -32.07
CA GLN A 206 11.47 13.90 -33.21
C GLN A 206 12.31 12.93 -34.04
N LEU A 207 12.34 13.09 -35.38
CA LEU A 207 13.31 12.36 -36.17
C LEU A 207 14.73 12.83 -35.84
N ALA A 208 15.66 11.91 -35.65
CA ALA A 208 17.04 12.23 -35.26
C ALA A 208 17.79 13.05 -36.33
N SER A 209 17.37 12.97 -37.59
CA SER A 209 17.85 13.80 -38.71
C SER A 209 16.71 14.08 -39.68
N GLN A 210 16.80 15.20 -40.42
CA GLN A 210 15.85 15.58 -41.48
C GLN A 210 15.85 14.59 -42.67
N ASP A 211 16.94 13.85 -42.85
CA ASP A 211 17.11 12.91 -43.96
C ASP A 211 16.50 11.52 -43.70
N ILE A 212 16.07 11.25 -42.44
CA ILE A 212 15.49 9.96 -42.08
C ILE A 212 14.18 9.71 -42.83
N LYS A 213 14.11 8.57 -43.49
CA LYS A 213 12.97 8.07 -44.25
C LYS A 213 12.27 6.92 -43.53
N LEU A 214 11.09 6.55 -44.02
CA LEU A 214 10.31 5.42 -43.48
C LEU A 214 11.15 4.13 -43.47
N VAL A 215 11.92 3.87 -44.53
CA VAL A 215 12.72 2.67 -44.68
C VAL A 215 13.83 2.52 -43.62
N ASP A 216 14.36 3.62 -43.11
CA ASP A 216 15.41 3.61 -42.08
C ASP A 216 14.89 3.04 -40.78
N GLY A 217 13.67 3.44 -40.36
CA GLY A 217 13.00 2.86 -39.22
C GLY A 217 12.59 1.41 -39.44
N GLN A 218 12.16 1.04 -40.65
CA GLN A 218 11.85 -0.35 -40.99
C GLN A 218 13.10 -1.24 -40.90
N THR A 219 14.24 -0.78 -41.40
CA THR A 219 15.53 -1.47 -41.32
C THR A 219 15.99 -1.64 -39.89
N ALA A 220 15.89 -0.59 -39.07
CA ALA A 220 16.24 -0.61 -37.64
C ALA A 220 15.39 -1.58 -36.82
N LEU A 221 14.09 -1.71 -37.12
CA LEU A 221 13.20 -2.63 -36.46
C LEU A 221 13.41 -4.08 -36.84
N GLY A 222 13.78 -4.32 -38.10
CA GLY A 222 14.02 -5.65 -38.69
C GLY A 222 12.73 -6.39 -39.09
N PRO A 223 12.81 -7.34 -40.02
CA PRO A 223 11.65 -7.96 -40.69
C PRO A 223 10.78 -8.84 -39.76
N LYS A 224 11.31 -9.30 -38.65
CA LYS A 224 10.58 -10.15 -37.69
C LYS A 224 9.65 -9.35 -36.79
N ALA A 225 9.77 -8.03 -36.70
CA ALA A 225 9.03 -7.16 -35.80
C ALA A 225 7.71 -6.65 -36.42
N LYS A 226 6.91 -7.51 -37.05
CA LYS A 226 5.70 -7.16 -37.82
C LYS A 226 4.83 -6.07 -37.16
N LYS A 227 4.45 -6.27 -35.90
CA LYS A 227 3.60 -5.30 -35.18
C LYS A 227 4.29 -3.93 -35.00
N SER A 228 5.58 -3.91 -34.74
CA SER A 228 6.35 -2.67 -34.59
C SER A 228 6.49 -1.94 -35.92
N LEU A 229 6.64 -2.69 -37.03
CA LEU A 229 6.68 -2.13 -38.36
C LEU A 229 5.35 -1.44 -38.72
N GLU A 230 4.22 -2.10 -38.48
CA GLU A 230 2.91 -1.51 -38.72
C GLU A 230 2.66 -0.22 -37.91
N ILE A 231 3.11 -0.21 -36.66
CA ILE A 231 2.98 1.00 -35.79
C ILE A 231 3.88 2.11 -36.32
N TRP A 232 5.11 1.79 -36.72
CA TRP A 232 6.04 2.76 -37.28
C TRP A 232 5.55 3.36 -38.61
N GLU A 233 5.06 2.55 -39.52
CA GLU A 233 4.46 3.01 -40.78
C GLU A 233 3.33 3.98 -40.55
N LYS A 234 2.33 3.63 -39.70
CA LYS A 234 1.20 4.52 -39.36
C LYS A 234 1.65 5.80 -38.66
N LEU A 235 2.65 5.71 -37.78
CA LEU A 235 3.19 6.88 -37.08
C LEU A 235 3.89 7.82 -38.07
N TYR A 236 4.73 7.28 -38.92
CA TYR A 236 5.48 8.06 -39.92
C TYR A 236 4.55 8.67 -40.95
N ASP A 237 3.63 7.92 -41.52
CA ASP A 237 2.69 8.41 -42.54
C ASP A 237 1.80 9.54 -42.00
N ARG A 238 1.32 9.40 -40.78
CA ARG A 238 0.39 10.35 -40.20
C ARG A 238 1.05 11.59 -39.62
N TYR A 239 2.28 11.48 -39.12
CA TYR A 239 2.93 12.53 -38.34
C TYR A 239 4.29 12.97 -38.87
N ASN A 240 4.76 12.51 -40.02
CA ASN A 240 6.11 12.79 -40.57
C ASN A 240 6.50 14.28 -40.48
N GLY A 241 5.66 15.20 -40.95
CA GLY A 241 5.94 16.63 -40.86
C GLY A 241 6.12 17.15 -39.43
N LYS A 242 5.30 16.63 -38.49
CA LYS A 242 5.40 16.98 -37.06
C LYS A 242 6.58 16.28 -36.39
N LEU A 243 6.92 15.05 -36.80
CA LEU A 243 8.10 14.35 -36.31
C LEU A 243 9.40 15.06 -36.69
N ARG A 244 9.45 15.74 -37.84
CA ARG A 244 10.60 16.56 -38.23
C ARG A 244 10.78 17.81 -37.40
N ALA A 245 9.67 18.43 -37.02
CA ALA A 245 9.64 19.65 -36.20
C ALA A 245 9.74 19.39 -34.69
N GLY A 246 9.44 18.16 -34.23
CA GLY A 246 9.28 17.78 -32.83
C GLY A 246 7.79 17.71 -32.47
N LEU A 247 7.30 16.48 -32.30
CA LEU A 247 5.92 16.17 -31.91
C LEU A 247 5.80 16.07 -30.39
N TYR A 248 5.09 17.01 -29.78
CA TYR A 248 4.69 16.93 -28.37
C TYR A 248 3.28 16.37 -28.28
N ILE A 249 3.11 15.19 -27.70
CA ILE A 249 1.82 14.49 -27.66
C ILE A 249 1.69 13.57 -26.47
N ASN A 250 0.45 13.49 -25.94
CA ASN A 250 0.13 12.46 -24.93
C ASN A 250 0.16 11.06 -25.57
N LEU A 251 0.90 10.12 -24.96
CA LEU A 251 1.08 8.77 -25.50
C LEU A 251 -0.21 7.95 -25.57
N ASP A 252 -1.17 8.19 -24.67
CA ASP A 252 -2.48 7.51 -24.72
C ASP A 252 -3.27 8.00 -25.93
N THR A 253 -3.29 9.31 -26.16
CA THR A 253 -3.94 9.93 -27.32
C THR A 253 -3.29 9.43 -28.61
N LEU A 254 -1.95 9.39 -28.66
CA LEU A 254 -1.23 8.89 -29.85
C LEU A 254 -1.51 7.41 -30.10
N ALA A 255 -1.44 6.58 -29.08
CA ALA A 255 -1.70 5.13 -29.18
C ALA A 255 -3.12 4.84 -29.67
N ASN A 256 -4.11 5.54 -29.10
CA ASN A 256 -5.52 5.44 -29.52
C ASN A 256 -5.71 5.89 -30.97
N SER A 257 -5.06 6.99 -31.39
CA SER A 257 -5.13 7.51 -32.77
C SER A 257 -4.54 6.54 -33.79
N LEU A 258 -3.59 5.72 -33.41
CA LEU A 258 -2.94 4.71 -34.25
C LEU A 258 -3.63 3.33 -34.14
N GLY A 259 -4.54 3.14 -33.16
CA GLY A 259 -5.25 1.88 -32.93
C GLY A 259 -4.43 0.81 -32.20
N TYR A 260 -3.51 1.23 -31.32
CA TYR A 260 -2.63 0.32 -30.57
C TYR A 260 -2.62 0.61 -29.07
N LYS A 261 -2.12 -0.37 -28.28
CA LYS A 261 -1.91 -0.17 -26.83
C LYS A 261 -0.68 0.72 -26.59
N LYS A 262 -0.78 1.61 -25.60
CA LYS A 262 0.29 2.52 -25.15
C LYS A 262 1.63 1.81 -24.94
N ASP A 263 1.63 0.64 -24.27
CA ASP A 263 2.87 -0.11 -24.00
C ASP A 263 3.57 -0.62 -25.26
N SER A 264 2.79 -0.94 -26.30
CA SER A 264 3.34 -1.36 -27.59
C SER A 264 4.00 -0.18 -28.31
N LEU A 265 3.37 0.99 -28.26
CA LEU A 265 3.92 2.23 -28.81
C LEU A 265 5.17 2.67 -28.02
N ALA A 266 5.13 2.69 -26.71
CA ALA A 266 6.27 3.08 -25.88
C ALA A 266 7.51 2.20 -26.12
N ARG A 267 7.32 0.87 -26.24
CA ARG A 267 8.40 -0.07 -26.58
C ARG A 267 9.00 0.19 -27.96
N LEU A 268 8.16 0.50 -28.95
CA LEU A 268 8.60 0.89 -30.28
C LEU A 268 9.44 2.17 -30.23
N LEU A 269 8.92 3.23 -29.62
CA LEU A 269 9.60 4.52 -29.52
C LEU A 269 10.97 4.39 -28.84
N LYS A 270 11.04 3.61 -27.74
CA LYS A 270 12.30 3.32 -27.08
C LYS A 270 13.28 2.62 -28.01
N LYS A 271 12.84 1.57 -28.73
CA LYS A 271 13.69 0.82 -29.66
C LYS A 271 14.22 1.71 -30.78
N LEU A 272 13.38 2.56 -31.38
CA LEU A 272 13.78 3.50 -32.42
C LEU A 272 14.75 4.59 -31.90
N ASN A 273 14.58 5.02 -30.66
CA ASN A 273 15.49 5.94 -30.00
C ASN A 273 16.86 5.30 -29.76
N ASP A 274 16.90 4.04 -29.27
CA ASP A 274 18.14 3.28 -29.07
C ASP A 274 18.90 3.06 -30.39
N GLN A 275 18.18 2.99 -31.50
CA GLN A 275 18.72 2.87 -32.87
C GLN A 275 19.02 4.23 -33.55
N LYS A 276 18.85 5.33 -32.81
CA LYS A 276 19.09 6.71 -33.32
C LYS A 276 18.24 7.11 -34.54
N ILE A 277 17.09 6.49 -34.73
CA ILE A 277 16.11 6.87 -35.76
C ILE A 277 15.28 8.04 -35.32
N ILE A 278 14.93 8.09 -34.05
CA ILE A 278 14.21 9.20 -33.42
C ILE A 278 14.94 9.66 -32.17
N ILE A 279 14.66 10.88 -31.74
CA ILE A 279 14.87 11.38 -30.39
C ILE A 279 13.53 11.21 -29.70
N TYR A 280 13.50 10.43 -28.62
CA TYR A 280 12.31 10.18 -27.85
C TYR A 280 12.52 10.53 -26.39
N GLU A 281 11.83 11.57 -25.94
CA GLU A 281 11.74 11.91 -24.54
C GLU A 281 10.38 11.43 -24.01
N PRO A 282 10.37 10.42 -23.13
CA PRO A 282 9.13 9.92 -22.57
C PRO A 282 8.45 11.00 -21.73
N PRO A 283 7.11 10.91 -21.55
CA PRO A 283 6.41 11.83 -20.64
C PRO A 283 7.10 11.82 -19.29
N PHE A 284 7.41 12.97 -18.76
CA PHE A 284 7.98 13.08 -17.44
C PHE A 284 6.96 12.55 -16.42
N LYS A 285 7.29 11.45 -15.76
CA LYS A 285 6.45 10.84 -14.72
C LYS A 285 6.76 11.43 -13.34
N GLY A 286 6.84 12.73 -13.26
CA GLY A 286 7.17 13.42 -12.03
C GLY A 286 6.22 14.56 -11.75
N THR A 287 6.62 15.41 -10.80
CA THR A 287 5.92 16.61 -10.41
C THR A 287 6.78 17.80 -10.81
N GLU A 288 6.18 18.79 -11.46
CA GLU A 288 6.78 20.11 -11.62
C GLU A 288 6.49 20.89 -10.34
N ILE A 289 7.54 21.31 -9.66
CA ILE A 289 7.50 22.06 -8.41
C ILE A 289 8.04 23.47 -8.68
N THR A 290 7.31 24.48 -8.24
CA THR A 290 7.81 25.85 -8.16
C THR A 290 7.99 26.21 -6.69
N LEU A 291 9.22 26.48 -6.26
CA LEU A 291 9.49 27.01 -4.92
C LEU A 291 8.99 28.46 -4.84
N LEU A 292 8.11 28.71 -3.87
CA LEU A 292 7.52 30.03 -3.62
C LEU A 292 8.29 30.80 -2.54
N LYS A 293 8.93 30.04 -1.63
CA LYS A 293 9.74 30.61 -0.53
C LYS A 293 11.04 29.84 -0.42
N ARG A 294 12.12 30.54 -0.11
CA ARG A 294 13.41 29.98 0.29
C ARG A 294 13.74 30.51 1.67
N CYS A 295 13.71 29.64 2.67
CA CYS A 295 14.10 29.98 4.04
C CYS A 295 14.86 28.79 4.64
N PRO A 296 15.67 29.02 5.69
CA PRO A 296 16.31 27.93 6.40
C PRO A 296 15.27 27.01 7.04
N ARG A 297 15.66 25.74 7.28
CA ARG A 297 14.82 24.69 7.87
C ARG A 297 14.07 25.16 9.14
N GLU A 298 14.76 25.91 9.99
CA GLU A 298 14.24 26.40 11.27
C GLU A 298 13.16 27.49 11.12
N ALA A 299 13.11 28.13 9.96
CA ALA A 299 12.12 29.14 9.63
C ALA A 299 10.89 28.57 8.92
N VAL A 300 10.88 27.28 8.64
CA VAL A 300 9.69 26.61 8.06
C VAL A 300 8.67 26.41 9.17
N ASN A 301 7.59 27.17 9.09
CA ASN A 301 6.50 27.13 10.06
C ASN A 301 5.39 26.19 9.57
N LEU A 302 5.29 25.00 10.19
CA LEU A 302 4.22 24.03 9.97
C LEU A 302 3.45 23.82 11.28
N ASP A 303 2.15 23.62 11.17
CA ASP A 303 1.32 23.28 12.34
C ASP A 303 1.58 21.84 12.79
N TYR A 304 2.64 21.68 13.59
CA TYR A 304 3.07 20.40 14.13
C TYR A 304 2.00 19.73 14.98
N GLU A 305 1.27 20.50 15.80
CA GLU A 305 0.22 19.94 16.68
C GLU A 305 -0.96 19.41 15.86
N ALA A 306 -1.32 20.10 14.78
CA ALA A 306 -2.35 19.58 13.87
C ALA A 306 -1.91 18.30 13.17
N LEU A 307 -0.64 18.20 12.73
CA LEU A 307 -0.09 16.98 12.11
C LEU A 307 -0.09 15.81 13.09
N LYS A 308 0.38 16.02 14.32
CA LYS A 308 0.38 15.03 15.40
C LYS A 308 -1.02 14.56 15.78
N THR A 309 -1.95 15.51 15.91
CA THR A 309 -3.37 15.22 16.22
C THR A 309 -4.01 14.39 15.11
N LYS A 310 -3.74 14.72 13.84
CA LYS A 310 -4.24 13.97 12.69
C LYS A 310 -3.71 12.52 12.68
N LEU A 311 -2.43 12.33 12.94
CA LEU A 311 -1.83 11.00 13.05
C LEU A 311 -2.45 10.19 14.20
N ALA A 312 -2.54 10.79 15.39
CA ALA A 312 -3.13 10.14 16.56
C ALA A 312 -4.60 9.73 16.32
N LEU A 313 -5.38 10.59 15.67
CA LEU A 313 -6.75 10.29 15.29
C LEU A 313 -6.83 9.12 14.29
N ALA A 314 -5.95 9.10 13.29
CA ALA A 314 -5.91 8.00 12.31
C ALA A 314 -5.57 6.66 12.97
N GLN A 315 -4.58 6.64 13.89
CA GLN A 315 -4.23 5.47 14.68
C GLN A 315 -5.38 5.02 15.58
N HIS A 316 -6.02 5.95 16.29
CA HIS A 316 -7.17 5.65 17.13
C HIS A 316 -8.33 5.01 16.33
N LYS A 317 -8.64 5.53 15.14
CA LYS A 317 -9.68 4.94 14.29
C LYS A 317 -9.34 3.53 13.82
N LEU A 318 -8.07 3.27 13.51
CA LEU A 318 -7.60 1.93 13.18
C LEU A 318 -7.74 0.98 14.37
N ASP A 319 -7.38 1.43 15.58
CA ASP A 319 -7.54 0.65 16.81
C ASP A 319 -9.01 0.30 17.06
N GLN A 320 -9.94 1.25 16.85
CA GLN A 320 -11.38 1.00 16.97
C GLN A 320 -11.86 -0.06 15.95
N MET A 321 -11.36 0.00 14.72
CA MET A 321 -11.69 -1.00 13.71
C MET A 321 -11.15 -2.39 14.06
N GLU A 322 -9.93 -2.48 14.56
CA GLU A 322 -9.36 -3.75 15.03
C GLU A 322 -10.10 -4.27 16.27
N ASN A 323 -10.47 -3.42 17.22
CA ASN A 323 -11.29 -3.78 18.37
C ASN A 323 -12.65 -4.35 17.94
N TYR A 324 -13.27 -3.81 16.89
CA TYR A 324 -14.48 -4.38 16.31
C TYR A 324 -14.28 -5.82 15.83
N VAL A 325 -13.16 -6.12 15.17
CA VAL A 325 -12.86 -7.48 14.70
C VAL A 325 -12.79 -8.48 15.86
N TYR A 326 -12.14 -8.10 16.96
CA TYR A 326 -11.95 -8.96 18.14
C TYR A 326 -13.08 -8.86 19.15
N HIS A 327 -14.06 -7.98 18.94
CA HIS A 327 -15.16 -7.77 19.87
C HIS A 327 -15.95 -9.06 20.12
N ARG A 328 -16.19 -9.37 21.42
CA ARG A 328 -17.00 -10.49 21.88
C ARG A 328 -18.37 -9.97 22.32
N GLY A 329 -19.22 -9.64 21.34
CA GLY A 329 -20.53 -9.06 21.55
C GLY A 329 -21.25 -8.84 20.23
N CYS A 330 -22.43 -8.26 20.30
CA CYS A 330 -23.22 -7.96 19.11
C CYS A 330 -22.48 -6.98 18.18
N ARG A 331 -22.27 -7.38 16.92
CA ARG A 331 -21.57 -6.56 15.92
C ARG A 331 -22.27 -5.25 15.62
N GLN A 332 -23.59 -5.30 15.51
CA GLN A 332 -24.38 -4.11 15.24
C GLN A 332 -24.37 -3.14 16.43
N GLN A 333 -24.46 -3.65 17.65
CA GLN A 333 -24.37 -2.82 18.85
C GLN A 333 -23.03 -2.08 18.91
N TYR A 334 -21.91 -2.75 18.64
CA TYR A 334 -20.60 -2.11 18.63
C TYR A 334 -20.54 -0.92 17.65
N ILE A 335 -21.08 -1.11 16.43
CA ILE A 335 -21.12 -0.03 15.44
C ILE A 335 -22.01 1.11 15.88
N LEU A 336 -23.19 0.82 16.44
CA LEU A 336 -24.10 1.85 16.91
C LEU A 336 -23.53 2.62 18.11
N ASP A 337 -22.92 1.91 19.07
CA ASP A 337 -22.23 2.54 20.20
C ASP A 337 -21.09 3.47 19.73
N TYR A 338 -20.36 3.07 18.68
CA TYR A 338 -19.34 3.91 18.05
C TYR A 338 -19.91 5.22 17.50
N PHE A 339 -21.12 5.20 16.93
CA PHE A 339 -21.80 6.39 16.42
C PHE A 339 -22.66 7.13 17.45
N GLY A 340 -22.63 6.70 18.73
CA GLY A 340 -23.38 7.33 19.81
C GLY A 340 -24.84 6.89 19.93
N GLU A 341 -25.22 5.81 19.24
CA GLU A 341 -26.52 5.16 19.37
C GLU A 341 -26.38 3.88 20.19
N HIS A 342 -27.42 3.50 20.93
CA HIS A 342 -27.38 2.30 21.77
C HIS A 342 -28.55 1.36 21.49
N LEU A 343 -28.24 0.07 21.34
CA LEU A 343 -29.23 -1.00 21.30
C LEU A 343 -29.39 -1.59 22.69
N SER A 344 -30.62 -1.65 23.18
CA SER A 344 -30.95 -2.30 24.46
C SER A 344 -30.88 -3.82 24.45
N VAL A 345 -30.97 -4.42 23.23
CA VAL A 345 -30.92 -5.88 22.98
C VAL A 345 -30.07 -6.17 21.76
N GLY A 346 -29.35 -7.29 21.74
CA GLY A 346 -28.54 -7.69 20.59
C GLY A 346 -29.36 -7.83 19.29
N CYS A 347 -28.74 -7.61 18.14
CA CYS A 347 -29.40 -7.54 16.84
C CYS A 347 -30.05 -8.85 16.36
N GLY A 348 -29.72 -9.99 16.97
CA GLY A 348 -30.24 -11.32 16.60
C GLY A 348 -29.77 -11.86 15.23
N GLN A 349 -28.96 -11.07 14.48
CA GLN A 349 -28.58 -11.42 13.10
C GLN A 349 -27.07 -11.64 12.89
N CYS A 350 -26.21 -11.06 13.70
CA CYS A 350 -24.77 -11.18 13.54
C CYS A 350 -24.24 -12.55 14.03
N ASP A 351 -22.98 -12.86 13.68
CA ASP A 351 -22.29 -14.08 14.09
C ASP A 351 -22.35 -14.33 15.60
N TRP A 352 -22.13 -13.29 16.40
CA TRP A 352 -22.20 -13.40 17.85
C TRP A 352 -23.61 -13.75 18.34
N CYS A 353 -24.63 -13.04 17.88
CA CYS A 353 -26.02 -13.25 18.33
C CYS A 353 -26.58 -14.62 17.89
N LYS A 354 -26.05 -15.20 16.80
CA LYS A 354 -26.44 -16.55 16.32
C LYS A 354 -25.57 -17.67 16.87
N GLY A 355 -24.76 -17.44 17.90
CA GLY A 355 -23.98 -18.47 18.57
C GLY A 355 -22.64 -18.80 17.91
N GLY A 356 -22.10 -17.88 17.12
CA GLY A 356 -20.77 -17.96 16.51
C GLY A 356 -20.74 -18.36 15.05
N LEU A 357 -19.55 -18.26 14.43
CA LEU A 357 -19.32 -18.50 13.00
C LEU A 357 -19.69 -19.95 12.55
N ASN A 358 -19.61 -20.92 13.44
CA ASN A 358 -19.95 -22.32 13.12
C ASN A 358 -21.40 -22.49 12.67
N ASN A 359 -22.31 -21.62 13.09
CA ASN A 359 -23.72 -21.67 12.66
C ASN A 359 -23.92 -21.04 11.27
N TYR A 360 -22.97 -20.23 10.80
CA TYR A 360 -22.99 -19.67 9.46
C TYR A 360 -22.27 -20.54 8.42
N TRP A 361 -21.29 -21.37 8.86
CA TRP A 361 -20.45 -22.21 8.01
C TRP A 361 -20.31 -23.63 8.54
N PRO A 362 -21.37 -24.43 8.53
CA PRO A 362 -21.36 -25.79 9.10
C PRO A 362 -20.36 -26.75 8.41
N ASN A 363 -19.99 -26.48 7.16
CA ASN A 363 -19.09 -27.35 6.39
C ASN A 363 -17.59 -27.05 6.59
N HIS A 364 -17.22 -26.02 7.36
CA HIS A 364 -15.82 -25.64 7.62
C HIS A 364 -15.25 -26.13 8.94
N GLN A 365 -15.94 -26.99 9.68
CA GLN A 365 -15.50 -27.50 10.97
C GLN A 365 -14.12 -28.18 10.96
N ASN A 366 -13.59 -28.60 9.78
CA ASN A 366 -12.30 -29.26 9.66
C ASN A 366 -11.17 -28.39 9.06
N LYS A 367 -11.43 -27.16 8.63
CA LYS A 367 -10.40 -26.30 8.00
C LYS A 367 -10.01 -25.06 8.79
N ILE A 368 -10.82 -24.65 9.76
CA ILE A 368 -10.42 -23.65 10.74
C ILE A 368 -9.73 -24.43 11.86
N SER A 369 -8.43 -24.60 11.76
CA SER A 369 -7.64 -25.19 12.83
C SER A 369 -7.74 -24.28 14.07
N HIS A 370 -8.67 -24.62 14.95
CA HIS A 370 -8.59 -24.23 16.33
C HIS A 370 -7.41 -24.99 16.95
N HIS A 371 -6.20 -24.52 16.78
CA HIS A 371 -5.13 -24.84 17.70
C HIS A 371 -5.32 -24.02 18.98
N ALA A 372 -6.38 -24.36 19.70
CA ALA A 372 -6.50 -24.09 21.10
C ALA A 372 -6.65 -25.44 21.79
N SER A 373 -5.52 -26.05 22.14
CA SER A 373 -5.49 -27.13 23.14
C SER A 373 -6.10 -26.59 24.41
N PRO A 374 -7.02 -27.34 25.05
CA PRO A 374 -7.59 -26.91 26.33
C PRO A 374 -6.59 -27.25 27.46
N HIS A 375 -5.64 -26.39 27.71
CA HIS A 375 -5.03 -26.35 29.02
C HIS A 375 -5.95 -25.54 29.92
N LYS A 376 -6.68 -26.32 30.76
CA LYS A 376 -7.34 -25.84 31.98
C LYS A 376 -6.27 -25.23 32.88
N ASN A 377 -6.19 -23.89 32.85
CA ASN A 377 -5.77 -23.08 33.98
C ASN A 377 -6.58 -21.81 33.98
N SER A 378 -7.42 -21.71 34.99
CA SER A 378 -8.23 -20.57 35.32
C SER A 378 -7.32 -19.38 35.67
N PHE A 379 -7.08 -18.49 34.70
CA PHE A 379 -6.63 -17.14 34.96
C PHE A 379 -7.66 -16.18 34.37
N ASN A 380 -8.24 -15.37 35.26
CA ASN A 380 -8.99 -14.16 34.89
C ASN A 380 -8.04 -13.22 34.13
N ILE A 381 -8.06 -13.28 32.80
CA ILE A 381 -7.34 -12.37 31.96
C ILE A 381 -8.36 -11.44 31.31
N GLN A 382 -8.38 -10.18 31.74
CA GLN A 382 -8.81 -9.09 30.88
C GLN A 382 -7.94 -9.14 29.62
N LEU A 383 -8.51 -9.66 28.52
CA LEU A 383 -7.82 -9.73 27.24
C LEU A 383 -7.76 -8.32 26.65
N SER A 384 -6.64 -7.64 26.90
CA SER A 384 -6.15 -6.59 26.01
C SER A 384 -5.88 -7.23 24.65
N THR A 385 -6.26 -6.57 23.57
CA THR A 385 -5.92 -6.89 22.18
C THR A 385 -4.39 -6.98 22.04
N LYS A 386 -3.85 -8.19 21.99
CA LYS A 386 -2.40 -8.37 21.89
C LYS A 386 -1.98 -8.20 20.44
N LEU A 387 -1.19 -7.17 20.16
CA LEU A 387 -0.45 -7.03 18.92
C LEU A 387 0.32 -8.32 18.60
N THR A 388 0.46 -8.67 17.34
CA THR A 388 1.21 -9.88 16.92
C THR A 388 2.64 -9.89 17.49
N GLN A 389 3.26 -8.71 17.68
CA GLN A 389 4.54 -8.54 18.36
C GLN A 389 4.48 -8.92 19.84
N LEU A 390 3.37 -8.64 20.54
CA LEU A 390 3.21 -9.03 21.93
C LEU A 390 3.11 -10.56 22.10
N ILE A 391 2.55 -11.27 21.12
CA ILE A 391 2.58 -12.73 21.09
C ILE A 391 4.03 -13.23 20.95
N THR A 392 4.84 -12.58 20.10
CA THR A 392 6.29 -12.86 20.02
C THR A 392 6.97 -12.57 21.36
N LEU A 393 6.65 -11.46 22.01
CA LEU A 393 7.19 -11.11 23.32
C LEU A 393 6.86 -12.16 24.39
N GLU A 394 5.62 -12.64 24.44
CA GLU A 394 5.22 -13.69 25.39
C GLU A 394 5.96 -15.01 25.19
N LEU A 395 6.08 -15.43 23.93
CA LEU A 395 6.83 -16.64 23.58
C LEU A 395 8.32 -16.46 23.91
N TYR A 396 8.89 -15.27 23.68
CA TYR A 396 10.25 -14.96 24.07
C TYR A 396 10.43 -14.95 25.59
N GLN A 397 9.49 -14.35 26.34
CA GLN A 397 9.49 -14.36 27.80
C GLN A 397 9.28 -15.75 28.38
N SER A 398 8.58 -16.64 27.68
CA SER A 398 8.44 -18.05 28.08
C SER A 398 9.69 -18.89 27.81
N GLY A 399 10.73 -18.32 27.21
CA GLY A 399 12.02 -18.95 27.04
C GLY A 399 12.35 -19.41 25.63
N LEU A 400 11.46 -19.28 24.65
CA LEU A 400 11.71 -19.68 23.27
C LEU A 400 12.69 -18.73 22.58
N ASN A 401 13.54 -19.30 21.70
CA ASN A 401 14.42 -18.51 20.83
C ASN A 401 13.71 -18.10 19.52
N LEU A 402 14.36 -17.25 18.71
CA LEU A 402 13.82 -16.70 17.47
C LEU A 402 13.30 -17.79 16.51
N GLN A 403 14.07 -18.87 16.32
CA GLN A 403 13.70 -19.96 15.41
C GLN A 403 12.54 -20.80 15.94
N GLU A 404 12.50 -21.06 17.24
CA GLU A 404 11.40 -21.74 17.91
C GLU A 404 10.10 -20.93 17.83
N ILE A 405 10.19 -19.61 18.05
CA ILE A 405 9.05 -18.69 17.89
C ILE A 405 8.57 -18.67 16.44
N ALA A 406 9.48 -18.66 15.47
CA ALA A 406 9.11 -18.70 14.05
C ALA A 406 8.35 -19.99 13.71
N ARG A 407 8.78 -21.13 14.23
CA ARG A 407 8.10 -22.42 14.05
C ARG A 407 6.74 -22.47 14.77
N GLU A 408 6.70 -22.08 16.04
CA GLU A 408 5.47 -22.08 16.85
C GLU A 408 4.41 -21.18 16.23
N ARG A 409 4.81 -20.04 15.68
CA ARG A 409 3.92 -19.08 15.05
C ARG A 409 3.67 -19.31 13.57
N GLN A 410 4.35 -20.28 12.96
CA GLN A 410 4.31 -20.57 11.51
C GLN A 410 4.60 -19.32 10.67
N LEU A 411 5.55 -18.49 11.11
CA LEU A 411 6.00 -17.28 10.45
C LEU A 411 7.44 -17.46 9.94
N GLN A 412 7.80 -16.67 8.93
CA GLN A 412 9.20 -16.60 8.49
C GLN A 412 10.08 -15.98 9.58
N SER A 413 11.34 -16.40 9.65
CA SER A 413 12.29 -15.87 10.64
C SER A 413 12.46 -14.36 10.51
N GLU A 414 12.46 -13.83 9.29
CA GLU A 414 12.53 -12.40 8.99
C GLU A 414 11.37 -11.62 9.62
N THR A 415 10.15 -12.16 9.60
CA THR A 415 8.98 -11.56 10.24
C THR A 415 9.14 -11.50 11.77
N ILE A 416 9.72 -12.53 12.36
CA ILE A 416 10.00 -12.54 13.81
C ILE A 416 11.11 -11.54 14.15
N VAL A 417 12.12 -11.41 13.31
CA VAL A 417 13.16 -10.35 13.46
C VAL A 417 12.52 -8.96 13.46
N GLU A 418 11.61 -8.68 12.54
CA GLU A 418 10.87 -7.41 12.49
C GLU A 418 10.03 -7.18 13.76
N HIS A 419 9.40 -8.24 14.30
CA HIS A 419 8.71 -8.13 15.59
C HIS A 419 9.66 -7.77 16.72
N PHE A 420 10.85 -8.38 16.77
CA PHE A 420 11.86 -8.05 17.78
C PHE A 420 12.40 -6.64 17.61
N CYS A 421 12.67 -6.18 16.38
CA CYS A 421 13.06 -4.79 16.12
C CYS A 421 12.02 -3.82 16.69
N TYR A 422 10.74 -4.03 16.39
CA TYR A 422 9.66 -3.22 16.94
C TYR A 422 9.61 -3.24 18.48
N LEU A 423 9.74 -4.41 19.10
CA LEU A 423 9.69 -4.55 20.56
C LEU A 423 10.89 -3.88 21.24
N LEU A 424 12.06 -3.92 20.63
CA LEU A 424 13.28 -3.24 21.07
C LEU A 424 13.14 -1.72 20.94
N GLU A 425 12.68 -1.22 19.79
CA GLU A 425 12.45 0.21 19.56
C GLU A 425 11.42 0.82 20.52
N LYS A 426 10.44 0.02 20.94
CA LYS A 426 9.41 0.43 21.92
C LYS A 426 9.84 0.22 23.37
N GLY A 427 11.06 -0.27 23.63
CA GLY A 427 11.56 -0.54 24.97
C GLY A 427 10.83 -1.66 25.72
N LEU A 428 10.07 -2.51 25.00
CA LEU A 428 9.34 -3.65 25.57
C LEU A 428 10.25 -4.84 25.85
N ILE A 429 11.42 -4.89 25.21
CA ILE A 429 12.53 -5.82 25.51
C ILE A 429 13.74 -4.95 25.86
N THR A 430 14.24 -5.09 27.08
CA THR A 430 15.42 -4.36 27.58
C THR A 430 16.64 -5.25 27.71
N ASN A 431 16.44 -6.56 27.93
CA ASN A 431 17.51 -7.55 27.96
C ASN A 431 17.62 -8.26 26.62
N ILE A 432 18.75 -8.12 25.95
CA ILE A 432 19.03 -8.62 24.61
C ILE A 432 19.97 -9.81 24.58
N ASP A 433 20.51 -10.28 25.73
CA ASP A 433 21.55 -11.31 25.83
C ASP A 433 21.20 -12.61 25.09
N ARG A 434 19.89 -12.88 24.90
CA ARG A 434 19.39 -14.06 24.18
C ARG A 434 19.11 -13.79 22.69
N LEU A 435 19.21 -12.55 22.25
CA LEU A 435 18.91 -12.14 20.87
C LEU A 435 20.17 -11.75 20.11
N ILE A 436 21.12 -11.08 20.76
CA ILE A 436 22.30 -10.47 20.14
C ILE A 436 23.49 -10.67 21.08
N ASP A 437 24.68 -10.87 20.50
CA ASP A 437 25.93 -10.90 21.24
C ASP A 437 26.37 -9.46 21.59
N ASP A 438 26.71 -9.20 22.86
CA ASP A 438 27.17 -7.92 23.36
C ASP A 438 28.40 -7.38 22.60
N ASN A 439 29.27 -8.28 22.10
CA ASN A 439 30.40 -7.88 21.26
C ASN A 439 29.94 -7.22 19.94
N ILE A 440 28.84 -7.74 19.36
CA ILE A 440 28.27 -7.16 18.13
C ILE A 440 27.68 -5.79 18.44
N VAL A 441 26.98 -5.63 19.56
CA VAL A 441 26.42 -4.35 20.00
C VAL A 441 27.53 -3.31 20.14
N THR A 442 28.62 -3.63 20.88
CA THR A 442 29.75 -2.75 21.08
C THR A 442 30.42 -2.37 19.75
N MET A 443 30.63 -3.34 18.87
CA MET A 443 31.24 -3.14 17.56
C MET A 443 30.44 -2.19 16.65
N VAL A 444 29.12 -2.34 16.62
CA VAL A 444 28.23 -1.47 15.84
C VAL A 444 28.19 -0.07 16.48
N GLN A 445 28.15 0.01 17.80
CA GLN A 445 28.14 1.28 18.52
C GLN A 445 29.45 2.09 18.28
N ASP A 446 30.59 1.45 18.34
CA ASP A 446 31.88 2.07 18.05
C ASP A 446 32.00 2.56 16.61
N LEU A 447 31.49 1.76 15.67
CA LEU A 447 31.44 2.14 14.26
C LEU A 447 30.58 3.40 14.02
N LEU A 448 29.41 3.47 14.66
CA LEU A 448 28.52 4.61 14.58
C LEU A 448 29.09 5.86 15.27
N ALA A 449 29.84 5.68 16.35
CA ALA A 449 30.53 6.79 17.05
C ALA A 449 31.65 7.39 16.21
N GLN A 450 32.39 6.57 15.47
CA GLN A 450 33.48 7.03 14.59
C GLN A 450 32.95 7.71 13.31
N LYS A 451 31.74 7.44 12.88
CA LYS A 451 31.12 7.95 11.63
C LYS A 451 29.72 8.45 11.87
N PRO A 452 29.53 9.62 12.48
CA PRO A 452 28.20 10.14 12.86
C PRO A 452 27.26 10.42 11.68
N LEU A 453 27.75 10.39 10.43
CA LEU A 453 26.93 10.51 9.21
C LEU A 453 26.31 9.17 8.77
N LEU A 454 26.69 8.04 9.39
CA LEU A 454 26.04 6.75 9.14
C LEU A 454 24.75 6.69 9.99
N THR A 455 23.65 7.05 9.38
CA THR A 455 22.33 6.86 9.98
C THR A 455 21.82 5.44 9.74
N THR A 456 20.81 5.01 10.50
CA THR A 456 20.12 3.70 10.34
C THR A 456 19.65 3.39 8.91
N ASN A 457 19.58 4.39 8.05
CA ASN A 457 19.18 4.25 6.65
C ASN A 457 20.30 3.76 5.71
N THR A 458 21.52 3.54 6.21
CA THR A 458 22.69 3.07 5.44
C THR A 458 23.12 1.67 5.85
N LEU A 459 22.15 0.77 6.13
CA LEU A 459 22.38 -0.62 6.57
C LEU A 459 23.47 -1.35 5.76
N LYS A 460 23.46 -1.20 4.44
CA LYS A 460 24.44 -1.85 3.56
C LYS A 460 25.85 -1.35 3.81
N ILE A 461 26.03 -0.05 3.97
CA ILE A 461 27.35 0.56 4.23
C ILE A 461 27.88 0.14 5.60
N ILE A 462 27.00 0.05 6.60
CA ILE A 462 27.36 -0.44 7.93
C ILE A 462 27.76 -1.92 7.85
N LYS A 463 26.98 -2.74 7.16
CA LYS A 463 27.23 -4.17 7.00
C LYS A 463 28.57 -4.47 6.32
N GLU A 464 28.94 -3.70 5.29
CA GLU A 464 30.21 -3.83 4.56
C GLU A 464 31.45 -3.52 5.42
N GLN A 465 31.30 -2.82 6.54
CA GLN A 465 32.37 -2.47 7.47
C GLN A 465 32.43 -3.41 8.69
N LEU A 466 31.49 -4.32 8.82
CA LEU A 466 31.47 -5.30 9.90
C LEU A 466 32.07 -6.63 9.43
N PRO A 467 32.61 -7.42 10.35
CA PRO A 467 33.09 -8.76 10.06
C PRO A 467 32.03 -9.64 9.39
N SER A 468 32.47 -10.62 8.58
CA SER A 468 31.58 -11.48 7.80
C SER A 468 30.64 -12.34 8.64
N TYR A 469 30.99 -12.65 9.88
CA TYR A 469 30.18 -13.43 10.80
C TYR A 469 28.98 -12.68 11.39
N VAL A 470 28.97 -11.34 11.38
CA VAL A 470 27.79 -10.53 11.76
C VAL A 470 26.80 -10.60 10.62
N ASP A 471 25.64 -11.21 10.83
CA ASP A 471 24.62 -11.33 9.79
C ASP A 471 23.69 -10.10 9.72
N TRP A 472 22.71 -10.15 8.81
CA TRP A 472 21.73 -9.08 8.65
C TRP A 472 20.75 -9.01 9.81
N THR A 473 20.48 -10.12 10.47
CA THR A 473 19.62 -10.22 11.65
C THR A 473 20.26 -9.51 12.82
N ASP A 474 21.53 -9.85 13.10
CA ASP A 474 22.33 -9.23 14.16
C ASP A 474 22.37 -7.71 14.02
N LEU A 475 22.64 -7.24 12.79
CA LEU A 475 22.73 -5.81 12.51
C LEU A 475 21.39 -5.09 12.73
N LYS A 476 20.27 -5.65 12.23
CA LYS A 476 18.94 -5.06 12.39
C LYS A 476 18.52 -4.97 13.86
N LEU A 477 18.67 -6.05 14.60
CA LEU A 477 18.33 -6.10 16.02
C LEU A 477 19.20 -5.14 16.84
N THR A 478 20.51 -5.10 16.57
CA THR A 478 21.44 -4.18 17.25
C THR A 478 21.06 -2.73 17.01
N LEU A 479 20.75 -2.34 15.76
CA LEU A 479 20.37 -0.96 15.46
C LEU A 479 19.03 -0.57 16.11
N ALA A 480 18.06 -1.47 16.15
CA ALA A 480 16.79 -1.26 16.85
C ALA A 480 17.02 -1.05 18.37
N TYR A 481 17.91 -1.82 18.98
CA TYR A 481 18.29 -1.67 20.38
C TYR A 481 18.99 -0.34 20.67
N LEU A 482 19.97 0.04 19.84
CA LEU A 482 20.72 1.29 19.99
C LEU A 482 19.85 2.53 19.75
N HIS A 483 18.84 2.43 18.89
CA HIS A 483 17.90 3.51 18.64
C HIS A 483 17.09 3.86 19.90
N ASN A 484 16.62 2.85 20.62
CA ASN A 484 15.88 3.04 21.87
C ASN A 484 16.75 3.65 22.98
N ASN A 485 18.00 3.20 23.14
CA ASN A 485 18.89 3.68 24.18
C ASN A 485 19.32 5.15 23.99
N LYS A 486 19.40 5.64 22.74
CA LYS A 486 19.65 7.06 22.47
C LYS A 486 18.48 7.98 22.83
N SER A 487 17.26 7.46 22.87
CA SER A 487 16.06 8.23 23.24
C SER A 487 15.91 8.41 24.75
N HIS A 488 16.71 7.73 25.57
CA HIS A 488 16.64 7.77 27.03
C HIS A 488 17.82 8.47 27.73
N GLU A 489 18.83 8.96 26.98
CA GLU A 489 19.83 9.83 27.57
C GLU A 489 19.20 11.20 27.89
N PRO A 490 19.26 11.67 29.16
CA PRO A 490 18.81 13.01 29.50
C PRO A 490 19.70 14.00 28.74
N LYS A 491 19.08 14.91 27.97
CA LYS A 491 19.79 16.04 27.37
C LYS A 491 20.50 16.76 28.49
N ALA A 492 21.83 16.67 28.50
CA ALA A 492 22.66 17.46 29.40
C ALA A 492 22.34 18.92 29.14
N SER A 493 21.98 19.60 30.21
CA SER A 493 21.60 21.00 30.34
C SER A 493 22.68 21.96 29.85
#